data_2a9ada8aa36df960367af54c3e144802
#
_entry.id   2a9ada8aa36df960367af54c3e144802
#
_cell.length_a   1.000
_cell.length_b   1.000
_cell.length_c   1.000
_cell.angle_alpha   90.00
_cell.angle_beta   90.00
_cell.angle_gamma   90.00
#
_symmetry.space_group_name_H-M   'P 1'
#
loop_
_entity.id
_entity.type
_entity.pdbx_description
1 polymer ?
#
loop_
_entity_poly.entity_id
_entity_poly.type
_entity_poly.pdbx_seq_one_letter_code
_entity_poly.pdbx_strand_id
1 'polypeptide(L)'
;FQVRSSSYMESKRKTCGGEPLLKPIAFDWIQSSTKIFNILKHPHGRVRAALQEQEQEQEQSIRRNKSPPFIWAINLQVPSKHNHSLVFYYVAPSSSSCCQSSHDKNGHTLLQRFLDDDDDDSFRNSRFKLLANVVQGPWLVKAAVGERGACLLGKAVTCHYTRDRDFMEIDVDIGASIVANAIVHLAFASVTCLTVDLAFVLEGQSPEELPERILGTIRFANLDP
;
A
#
# COMPACT_ATOMS: atom_id res chain seq x y z
N PHE A 1 14.74 -0.61 -0.59
CA PHE A 1 14.28 -0.82 0.79
C PHE A 1 14.88 -2.10 1.39
N GLN A 2 15.08 -2.08 2.72
CA GLN A 2 15.59 -3.21 3.49
C GLN A 2 14.44 -3.86 4.26
N VAL A 3 14.26 -5.16 4.09
CA VAL A 3 13.21 -5.98 4.72
C VAL A 3 13.84 -7.07 5.60
N ARG A 4 13.05 -7.73 6.44
CA ARG A 4 13.53 -8.84 7.26
C ARG A 4 13.94 -10.02 6.38
N SER A 5 15.17 -10.53 6.59
CA SER A 5 15.68 -11.71 5.87
C SER A 5 15.07 -13.01 6.41
N SER A 6 15.30 -14.12 5.73
CA SER A 6 14.89 -15.46 6.19
C SER A 6 15.42 -15.82 7.58
N SER A 7 16.63 -15.35 7.93
CA SER A 7 17.25 -15.57 9.25
C SER A 7 16.95 -14.46 10.27
N TYR A 8 15.98 -13.57 10.01
CA TYR A 8 15.77 -12.38 10.85
C TYR A 8 15.43 -12.71 12.30
N MET A 9 14.69 -13.78 12.55
CA MET A 9 14.29 -14.12 13.93
C MET A 9 15.51 -14.37 14.82
N GLU A 10 16.55 -14.97 14.27
CA GLU A 10 17.81 -15.31 14.96
C GLU A 10 18.82 -14.15 14.89
N SER A 11 19.08 -13.65 13.68
CA SER A 11 20.21 -12.75 13.41
C SER A 11 19.86 -11.27 13.42
N LYS A 12 18.56 -10.92 13.38
CA LYS A 12 18.05 -9.55 13.19
C LYS A 12 18.56 -8.87 11.90
N ARG A 13 19.07 -9.66 10.94
CA ARG A 13 19.58 -9.16 9.67
C ARG A 13 18.45 -8.82 8.73
N LYS A 14 18.64 -7.74 7.97
CA LYS A 14 17.77 -7.33 6.88
C LYS A 14 18.46 -7.62 5.55
N THR A 15 17.65 -7.75 4.50
CA THR A 15 18.10 -7.97 3.12
C THR A 15 17.41 -6.99 2.19
N CYS A 16 17.87 -6.90 0.94
CA CYS A 16 17.17 -6.13 -0.09
C CYS A 16 15.78 -6.74 -0.34
N GLY A 17 14.75 -5.90 -0.42
CA GLY A 17 13.36 -6.34 -0.55
C GLY A 17 12.99 -6.96 -1.92
N GLY A 18 13.91 -6.89 -2.90
CA GLY A 18 13.66 -7.42 -4.25
C GLY A 18 12.54 -6.70 -4.99
N GLU A 19 12.04 -7.34 -6.03
CA GLU A 19 10.93 -6.84 -6.85
C GLU A 19 9.61 -6.87 -6.06
N PRO A 20 8.80 -5.80 -6.12
CA PRO A 20 7.48 -5.75 -5.50
C PRO A 20 6.54 -6.81 -6.09
N LEU A 21 5.64 -7.33 -5.26
CA LEU A 21 4.61 -8.29 -5.67
C LEU A 21 3.53 -7.65 -6.57
N LEU A 22 3.27 -6.36 -6.36
CA LEU A 22 2.25 -5.61 -7.06
C LEU A 22 2.90 -4.54 -7.94
N LYS A 23 2.33 -4.32 -9.12
CA LYS A 23 2.76 -3.27 -10.05
C LYS A 23 1.91 -2.02 -9.88
N PRO A 24 2.51 -0.82 -9.73
CA PRO A 24 1.76 0.42 -9.69
C PRO A 24 1.11 0.70 -11.06
N ILE A 25 -0.15 1.13 -11.07
CA ILE A 25 -0.91 1.45 -12.27
C ILE A 25 -1.43 2.88 -12.30
N ALA A 26 -1.69 3.45 -11.13
CA ALA A 26 -2.19 4.81 -11.02
C ALA A 26 -1.88 5.41 -9.65
N PHE A 27 -1.99 6.74 -9.59
CA PHE A 27 -1.91 7.54 -8.38
C PHE A 27 -2.93 8.67 -8.45
N ASP A 28 -3.63 8.92 -7.37
CA ASP A 28 -4.52 10.07 -7.20
C ASP A 28 -4.13 10.89 -5.98
N TRP A 29 -4.11 12.20 -6.18
CA TRP A 29 -4.03 13.21 -5.15
C TRP A 29 -5.35 13.97 -5.11
N ILE A 30 -6.19 13.68 -4.11
CA ILE A 30 -7.57 14.16 -4.06
C ILE A 30 -7.73 15.05 -2.83
N GLN A 31 -8.27 16.25 -3.05
CA GLN A 31 -8.71 17.16 -1.99
C GLN A 31 -10.22 17.04 -1.80
N SER A 32 -10.67 16.93 -0.55
CA SER A 32 -12.10 16.82 -0.22
C SER A 32 -12.44 17.52 1.08
N SER A 33 -13.71 17.90 1.26
CA SER A 33 -14.22 18.44 2.52
C SER A 33 -14.30 17.40 3.63
N THR A 34 -14.38 16.12 3.28
CA THR A 34 -14.48 14.98 4.20
C THR A 34 -13.46 13.90 3.83
N LYS A 35 -13.17 12.99 4.76
CA LYS A 35 -12.39 11.80 4.47
C LYS A 35 -13.12 10.93 3.44
N ILE A 36 -12.38 10.40 2.48
CA ILE A 36 -12.91 9.51 1.44
C ILE A 36 -12.57 8.08 1.82
N PHE A 37 -13.58 7.23 1.88
CA PHE A 37 -13.47 5.79 2.11
C PHE A 37 -14.06 5.03 0.93
N ASN A 38 -13.65 3.80 0.73
CA ASN A 38 -14.15 2.91 -0.30
C ASN A 38 -14.08 3.53 -1.70
N ILE A 39 -12.91 4.09 -2.05
CA ILE A 39 -12.73 4.81 -3.32
C ILE A 39 -12.91 3.91 -4.54
N LEU A 40 -12.60 2.61 -4.41
CA LEU A 40 -12.83 1.63 -5.49
C LEU A 40 -14.31 1.34 -5.72
N LYS A 41 -15.16 1.60 -4.71
CA LYS A 41 -16.63 1.49 -4.84
C LYS A 41 -17.28 2.81 -5.27
N HIS A 42 -16.51 3.91 -5.29
CA HIS A 42 -17.06 5.22 -5.62
C HIS A 42 -17.58 5.25 -7.07
N PRO A 43 -18.83 5.66 -7.32
CA PRO A 43 -19.46 5.57 -8.64
C PRO A 43 -18.73 6.37 -9.73
N HIS A 44 -18.04 7.44 -9.34
CA HIS A 44 -17.24 8.28 -10.24
C HIS A 44 -15.73 8.00 -10.13
N GLY A 45 -15.34 6.89 -9.50
CA GLY A 45 -13.94 6.49 -9.39
C GLY A 45 -13.41 6.03 -10.75
N ARG A 46 -12.24 6.54 -11.15
CA ARG A 46 -11.65 6.21 -12.47
C ARG A 46 -11.35 4.72 -12.66
N VAL A 47 -11.00 4.02 -11.59
CA VAL A 47 -10.76 2.57 -11.66
C VAL A 47 -12.05 1.83 -11.96
N ARG A 48 -13.17 2.23 -11.33
CA ARG A 48 -14.48 1.64 -11.61
C ARG A 48 -14.93 1.93 -13.02
N ALA A 49 -14.74 3.16 -13.50
CA ALA A 49 -15.05 3.51 -14.89
C ALA A 49 -14.26 2.64 -15.89
N ALA A 50 -12.94 2.48 -15.66
CA ALA A 50 -12.10 1.65 -16.51
C ALA A 50 -12.49 0.15 -16.49
N LEU A 51 -12.89 -0.38 -15.32
CA LEU A 51 -13.39 -1.75 -15.22
C LEU A 51 -14.71 -1.94 -15.96
N GLN A 52 -15.64 -0.97 -15.87
CA GLN A 52 -16.92 -1.01 -16.58
C GLN A 52 -16.73 -0.91 -18.10
N GLU A 53 -15.80 -0.07 -18.57
CA GLU A 53 -15.45 0.00 -19.99
C GLU A 53 -14.91 -1.34 -20.50
N GLN A 54 -14.04 -1.99 -19.71
CA GLN A 54 -13.52 -3.32 -20.04
C GLN A 54 -14.62 -4.40 -20.08
N GLU A 55 -15.57 -4.37 -19.15
CA GLU A 55 -16.70 -5.29 -19.13
C GLU A 55 -17.57 -5.12 -20.40
N GLN A 56 -17.88 -3.88 -20.79
CA GLN A 56 -18.64 -3.58 -21.99
C GLN A 56 -17.91 -4.01 -23.29
N GLU A 57 -16.58 -3.82 -23.35
CA GLU A 57 -15.77 -4.30 -24.48
C GLU A 57 -15.70 -5.83 -24.55
N GLN A 58 -15.73 -6.51 -23.40
CA GLN A 58 -15.72 -7.97 -23.33
C GLN A 58 -17.06 -8.58 -23.75
N GLU A 59 -18.18 -7.96 -23.42
CA GLU A 59 -19.51 -8.39 -23.90
C GLU A 59 -19.63 -8.27 -25.40
N GLN A 60 -18.94 -7.30 -26.02
CA GLN A 60 -18.94 -7.11 -27.49
C GLN A 60 -17.93 -8.01 -28.22
N SER A 61 -16.92 -8.54 -27.52
CA SER A 61 -15.88 -9.38 -28.11
C SER A 61 -15.95 -10.83 -27.59
N ILE A 62 -16.52 -11.72 -28.38
CA ILE A 62 -16.73 -13.17 -28.10
C ILE A 62 -15.42 -13.95 -27.80
N ARG A 63 -14.25 -13.30 -27.63
CA ARG A 63 -12.94 -13.99 -27.64
C ARG A 63 -11.92 -13.58 -26.59
N ARG A 64 -12.26 -13.07 -25.42
CA ARG A 64 -11.26 -12.90 -24.36
C ARG A 64 -11.76 -13.35 -22.99
N ASN A 65 -11.66 -14.65 -22.71
CA ASN A 65 -11.74 -15.24 -21.36
C ASN A 65 -10.56 -14.76 -20.48
N LYS A 66 -10.48 -13.48 -20.20
CA LYS A 66 -9.49 -12.96 -19.25
C LYS A 66 -10.27 -12.35 -18.08
N SER A 67 -10.22 -13.02 -16.93
CA SER A 67 -10.76 -12.44 -15.70
C SER A 67 -10.16 -11.05 -15.48
N PRO A 68 -10.94 -10.08 -14.99
CA PRO A 68 -10.42 -8.76 -14.66
C PRO A 68 -9.25 -8.86 -13.67
N PRO A 69 -8.26 -7.97 -13.76
CA PRO A 69 -7.13 -7.99 -12.85
C PRO A 69 -7.60 -7.66 -11.42
N PHE A 70 -6.99 -8.31 -10.43
CA PHE A 70 -7.22 -7.97 -9.03
C PHE A 70 -6.54 -6.65 -8.68
N ILE A 71 -7.31 -5.66 -8.25
CA ILE A 71 -6.84 -4.31 -7.93
C ILE A 71 -6.57 -4.17 -6.43
N TRP A 72 -5.45 -3.54 -6.11
CA TRP A 72 -5.15 -3.05 -4.77
C TRP A 72 -5.22 -1.53 -4.75
N ALA A 73 -5.92 -0.97 -3.79
CA ALA A 73 -5.87 0.46 -3.49
C ALA A 73 -5.38 0.68 -2.06
N ILE A 74 -4.42 1.57 -1.89
CA ILE A 74 -3.96 2.03 -0.58
C ILE A 74 -4.20 3.52 -0.53
N ASN A 75 -5.10 3.96 0.32
CA ASN A 75 -5.53 5.34 0.48
C ASN A 75 -4.97 5.90 1.79
N LEU A 76 -3.96 6.74 1.70
CA LEU A 76 -3.43 7.46 2.85
C LEU A 76 -4.23 8.75 3.05
N GLN A 77 -5.05 8.80 4.07
CA GLN A 77 -5.86 9.96 4.43
C GLN A 77 -5.03 10.93 5.27
N VAL A 78 -4.61 12.01 4.62
CA VAL A 78 -3.77 13.06 5.21
C VAL A 78 -4.65 14.13 5.83
N PRO A 79 -4.62 14.32 7.16
CA PRO A 79 -5.34 15.39 7.81
C PRO A 79 -4.70 16.73 7.49
N SER A 80 -5.50 17.65 7.01
CA SER A 80 -5.11 19.05 6.77
C SER A 80 -6.35 19.93 6.87
N LYS A 81 -6.25 21.23 6.56
CA LYS A 81 -7.42 22.13 6.52
C LYS A 81 -8.53 21.59 5.61
N HIS A 82 -8.15 20.99 4.50
CA HIS A 82 -9.00 20.18 3.62
C HIS A 82 -8.43 18.77 3.65
N ASN A 83 -9.25 17.74 3.81
CA ASN A 83 -8.76 16.37 3.83
C ASN A 83 -8.12 16.04 2.47
N HIS A 84 -6.96 15.43 2.49
CA HIS A 84 -6.29 14.94 1.29
C HIS A 84 -6.21 13.42 1.32
N SER A 85 -6.43 12.81 0.18
CA SER A 85 -6.26 11.37 -0.03
C SER A 85 -5.15 11.15 -1.05
N LEU A 86 -4.10 10.43 -0.65
CA LEU A 86 -3.09 9.89 -1.56
C LEU A 86 -3.47 8.45 -1.84
N VAL A 87 -3.99 8.20 -3.02
CA VAL A 87 -4.47 6.87 -3.40
C VAL A 87 -3.50 6.23 -4.38
N PHE A 88 -2.93 5.12 -3.97
CA PHE A 88 -2.01 4.32 -4.77
C PHE A 88 -2.73 3.07 -5.28
N TYR A 89 -2.79 2.92 -6.60
CA TYR A 89 -3.42 1.78 -7.24
C TYR A 89 -2.36 0.82 -7.77
N TYR A 90 -2.54 -0.44 -7.47
CA TYR A 90 -1.67 -1.51 -7.91
C TYR A 90 -2.49 -2.65 -8.52
N VAL A 91 -1.81 -3.45 -9.32
CA VAL A 91 -2.36 -4.69 -9.88
C VAL A 91 -1.45 -5.86 -9.55
N ALA A 92 -2.06 -6.97 -9.19
CA ALA A 92 -1.33 -8.23 -9.13
C ALA A 92 -1.00 -8.69 -10.55
N PRO A 93 0.26 -9.03 -10.88
CA PRO A 93 0.59 -9.60 -12.17
C PRO A 93 -0.21 -10.88 -12.38
N SER A 94 -0.76 -11.05 -13.60
CA SER A 94 -1.51 -12.26 -13.96
C SER A 94 -0.68 -13.51 -13.66
N SER A 95 -1.25 -14.37 -12.87
CA SER A 95 -0.66 -15.40 -12.01
C SER A 95 0.07 -16.56 -12.68
N SER A 96 0.54 -16.43 -13.88
CA SER A 96 1.33 -17.53 -14.48
C SER A 96 2.80 -17.57 -14.05
N SER A 97 3.31 -16.54 -13.38
CA SER A 97 4.72 -16.39 -13.05
C SER A 97 5.04 -16.36 -11.55
N CYS A 98 4.11 -15.93 -10.70
CA CYS A 98 4.37 -15.81 -9.25
C CYS A 98 4.29 -17.12 -8.47
N CYS A 99 3.64 -18.16 -9.01
CA CYS A 99 3.41 -19.42 -8.29
C CYS A 99 4.46 -20.52 -8.58
N GLN A 100 5.46 -20.26 -9.43
CA GLN A 100 6.37 -21.31 -9.89
C GLN A 100 7.82 -21.22 -9.40
N SER A 101 8.23 -20.20 -8.68
CA SER A 101 9.51 -20.24 -8.00
C SER A 101 9.38 -21.02 -6.70
N SER A 102 9.94 -22.20 -6.66
CA SER A 102 9.91 -23.16 -5.55
C SER A 102 10.51 -22.66 -4.23
N HIS A 103 10.97 -21.41 -4.16
CA HIS A 103 11.53 -20.77 -2.97
C HIS A 103 10.61 -19.72 -2.31
N ASP A 104 9.49 -19.34 -2.94
CA ASP A 104 8.64 -18.23 -2.47
C ASP A 104 7.30 -18.65 -1.83
N LYS A 105 7.17 -19.89 -1.42
CA LYS A 105 5.91 -20.40 -0.83
C LYS A 105 5.44 -19.61 0.39
N ASN A 106 6.37 -19.09 1.19
CA ASN A 106 6.06 -18.48 2.47
C ASN A 106 5.46 -17.07 2.33
N GLY A 107 5.98 -16.24 1.42
CA GLY A 107 5.44 -14.90 1.18
C GLY A 107 4.06 -14.92 0.52
N HIS A 108 3.78 -15.92 -0.31
CA HIS A 108 2.45 -16.12 -0.91
C HIS A 108 1.43 -16.53 0.15
N THR A 109 1.82 -17.36 1.10
CA THR A 109 0.95 -17.80 2.20
C THR A 109 0.55 -16.64 3.10
N LEU A 110 1.49 -15.73 3.44
CA LEU A 110 1.21 -14.55 4.25
C LEU A 110 0.27 -13.57 3.51
N LEU A 111 0.52 -13.32 2.22
CA LEU A 111 -0.33 -12.47 1.39
C LEU A 111 -1.76 -13.06 1.26
N GLN A 112 -1.87 -14.35 1.01
CA GLN A 112 -3.16 -15.03 0.92
C GLN A 112 -3.93 -14.93 2.23
N ARG A 113 -3.27 -15.20 3.35
CA ARG A 113 -3.86 -15.05 4.67
C ARG A 113 -4.29 -13.62 4.96
N PHE A 114 -3.51 -12.63 4.55
CA PHE A 114 -3.88 -11.21 4.69
C PHE A 114 -5.13 -10.84 3.87
N LEU A 115 -5.33 -11.49 2.72
CA LEU A 115 -6.51 -11.29 1.88
C LEU A 115 -7.74 -11.99 2.46
N ASP A 116 -7.58 -13.19 2.97
CA ASP A 116 -8.70 -14.10 3.30
C ASP A 116 -9.13 -14.03 4.78
N ASP A 117 -8.44 -13.24 5.61
CA ASP A 117 -8.78 -13.08 7.03
C ASP A 117 -10.00 -12.16 7.17
N ASP A 118 -11.15 -12.77 7.41
CA ASP A 118 -12.46 -12.10 7.51
C ASP A 118 -12.93 -11.91 8.97
N ASP A 119 -12.25 -12.51 9.97
CA ASP A 119 -12.78 -12.57 11.34
C ASP A 119 -12.67 -11.25 12.10
N ASP A 120 -11.55 -10.59 12.01
CA ASP A 120 -11.33 -9.21 12.45
C ASP A 120 -10.09 -8.63 11.80
N ASP A 121 -9.96 -7.33 11.80
CA ASP A 121 -8.78 -6.68 11.22
C ASP A 121 -7.51 -6.82 12.07
N SER A 122 -7.52 -7.59 13.16
CA SER A 122 -6.40 -7.70 14.10
C SER A 122 -5.16 -8.32 13.45
N PHE A 123 -5.34 -9.34 12.64
CA PHE A 123 -4.25 -9.94 11.88
C PHE A 123 -3.69 -8.94 10.86
N ARG A 124 -4.55 -8.31 10.06
CA ARG A 124 -4.14 -7.28 9.09
C ARG A 124 -3.41 -6.13 9.76
N ASN A 125 -3.96 -5.61 10.86
CA ASN A 125 -3.35 -4.55 11.68
C ASN A 125 -1.98 -4.96 12.24
N SER A 126 -1.79 -6.22 12.56
CA SER A 126 -0.52 -6.74 13.06
C SER A 126 0.56 -6.91 11.99
N ARG A 127 0.20 -6.83 10.70
CA ARG A 127 1.09 -7.13 9.57
C ARG A 127 1.35 -5.95 8.64
N PHE A 128 0.38 -5.04 8.48
CA PHE A 128 0.49 -3.98 7.48
C PHE A 128 1.50 -2.91 7.89
N LYS A 129 2.60 -2.83 7.15
CA LYS A 129 3.78 -2.02 7.46
C LYS A 129 4.13 -1.11 6.30
N LEU A 130 4.49 0.14 6.64
CA LEU A 130 5.03 1.15 5.74
C LEU A 130 6.53 1.31 6.00
N LEU A 131 7.30 1.34 4.93
CA LEU A 131 8.68 1.82 4.92
C LEU A 131 8.70 3.14 4.16
N ALA A 132 9.25 4.19 4.76
CA ALA A 132 9.38 5.51 4.16
C ALA A 132 10.84 5.94 4.08
N ASN A 133 11.20 6.60 2.98
CA ASN A 133 12.51 7.19 2.78
C ASN A 133 12.37 8.57 2.15
N VAL A 134 12.82 9.61 2.83
CA VAL A 134 12.81 10.99 2.32
C VAL A 134 14.08 11.20 1.48
N VAL A 135 13.93 11.08 0.16
CA VAL A 135 15.03 11.25 -0.80
C VAL A 135 15.49 12.70 -0.85
N GLN A 136 14.51 13.61 -1.01
CA GLN A 136 14.75 15.05 -1.04
C GLN A 136 13.72 15.76 -0.16
N GLY A 137 14.17 16.78 0.56
CA GLY A 137 13.32 17.60 1.43
C GLY A 137 14.08 18.20 2.60
N PRO A 138 13.42 19.03 3.41
CA PRO A 138 14.01 19.65 4.59
C PRO A 138 14.58 18.63 5.56
N TRP A 139 15.69 18.98 6.21
CA TRP A 139 16.35 18.12 7.18
C TRP A 139 15.43 17.72 8.35
N LEU A 140 14.52 18.61 8.74
CA LEU A 140 13.57 18.36 9.82
C LEU A 140 12.58 17.24 9.47
N VAL A 141 12.11 17.19 8.23
CA VAL A 141 11.26 16.09 7.72
C VAL A 141 12.05 14.78 7.71
N LYS A 142 13.30 14.82 7.23
CA LYS A 142 14.19 13.65 7.24
C LYS A 142 14.42 13.13 8.66
N ALA A 143 14.66 14.03 9.61
CA ALA A 143 14.85 13.68 11.02
C ALA A 143 13.57 13.07 11.65
N ALA A 144 12.39 13.63 11.33
CA ALA A 144 11.11 13.17 11.87
C ALA A 144 10.72 11.78 11.33
N VAL A 145 10.98 11.49 10.05
CA VAL A 145 10.74 10.18 9.45
C VAL A 145 11.81 9.17 9.87
N GLY A 146 13.05 9.66 10.08
CA GLY A 146 14.21 8.83 10.40
C GLY A 146 14.87 8.25 9.12
N GLU A 147 16.14 7.84 9.24
CA GLU A 147 16.91 7.30 8.10
C GLU A 147 16.33 6.03 7.49
N ARG A 148 15.56 5.29 8.27
CA ARG A 148 14.90 4.03 7.86
C ARG A 148 13.52 3.97 8.48
N GLY A 149 12.68 4.97 8.16
CA GLY A 149 11.33 5.07 8.70
C GLY A 149 10.54 3.80 8.41
N ALA A 150 10.24 3.05 9.45
CA ALA A 150 9.39 1.87 9.38
C ALA A 150 8.27 2.02 10.40
N CYS A 151 7.04 1.86 9.95
CA CYS A 151 5.85 2.00 10.78
C CYS A 151 4.90 0.84 10.51
N LEU A 152 4.52 0.13 11.57
CA LEU A 152 3.44 -0.85 11.50
C LEU A 152 2.12 -0.08 11.52
N LEU A 153 1.58 0.21 10.33
CA LEU A 153 0.45 1.12 10.14
C LEU A 153 -0.77 0.71 10.95
N GLY A 154 -1.16 -0.55 10.88
CA GLY A 154 -2.33 -1.04 11.59
C GLY A 154 -2.26 -0.94 13.12
N LYS A 155 -1.06 -0.68 13.69
CA LYS A 155 -0.89 -0.40 15.14
C LYS A 155 -0.68 1.08 15.44
N ALA A 156 -0.18 1.84 14.48
CA ALA A 156 0.15 3.24 14.69
C ALA A 156 -1.01 4.20 14.38
N VAL A 157 -1.89 3.80 13.46
CA VAL A 157 -3.04 4.57 12.97
C VAL A 157 -4.24 3.65 12.77
N THR A 158 -5.41 4.21 12.49
CA THR A 158 -6.60 3.42 12.17
C THR A 158 -6.55 3.01 10.69
N CYS A 159 -6.65 1.71 10.44
CA CYS A 159 -6.79 1.17 9.09
C CYS A 159 -8.17 0.52 8.93
N HIS A 160 -8.80 0.76 7.79
CA HIS A 160 -10.02 0.08 7.37
C HIS A 160 -9.71 -0.74 6.13
N TYR A 161 -10.16 -1.99 6.14
CA TYR A 161 -9.89 -2.94 5.07
C TYR A 161 -11.20 -3.30 4.38
N THR A 162 -11.26 -3.08 3.08
CA THR A 162 -12.41 -3.47 2.26
C THR A 162 -11.95 -4.50 1.25
N ARG A 163 -12.42 -5.73 1.40
CA ARG A 163 -12.16 -6.84 0.48
C ARG A 163 -13.39 -7.11 -0.36
N ASP A 164 -13.22 -7.24 -1.66
CA ASP A 164 -14.25 -7.67 -2.60
C ASP A 164 -13.66 -8.73 -3.54
N ARG A 165 -14.48 -9.30 -4.40
CA ARG A 165 -14.05 -10.31 -5.36
C ARG A 165 -12.85 -9.89 -6.20
N ASP A 166 -12.84 -8.63 -6.66
CA ASP A 166 -11.92 -8.12 -7.67
C ASP A 166 -10.95 -7.07 -7.12
N PHE A 167 -11.03 -6.75 -5.83
CA PHE A 167 -10.13 -5.76 -5.23
C PHE A 167 -9.92 -5.91 -3.72
N MET A 168 -8.85 -5.28 -3.25
CA MET A 168 -8.54 -4.99 -1.85
C MET A 168 -8.27 -3.50 -1.71
N GLU A 169 -8.99 -2.83 -0.80
CA GLU A 169 -8.75 -1.43 -0.45
C GLU A 169 -8.34 -1.32 1.03
N ILE A 170 -7.34 -0.49 1.29
CA ILE A 170 -6.86 -0.19 2.64
C ILE A 170 -6.91 1.32 2.82
N ASP A 171 -7.86 1.80 3.61
CA ASP A 171 -7.97 3.20 4.01
C ASP A 171 -7.20 3.42 5.31
N VAL A 172 -6.20 4.28 5.28
CA VAL A 172 -5.28 4.56 6.38
C VAL A 172 -5.56 5.96 6.94
N ASP A 173 -6.22 6.06 8.08
CA ASP A 173 -6.50 7.32 8.75
C ASP A 173 -5.31 7.81 9.57
N ILE A 174 -4.45 8.61 8.94
CA ILE A 174 -3.26 9.17 9.59
C ILE A 174 -3.64 10.11 10.75
N GLY A 175 -4.79 10.80 10.63
CA GLY A 175 -5.29 11.71 11.65
C GLY A 175 -5.67 11.04 12.97
N ALA A 176 -5.85 9.73 12.99
CA ALA A 176 -6.13 8.97 14.20
C ALA A 176 -4.94 8.90 15.19
N SER A 177 -3.73 9.26 14.74
CA SER A 177 -2.51 9.25 15.57
C SER A 177 -1.91 10.65 15.68
N ILE A 178 -1.73 11.15 16.90
CA ILE A 178 -1.11 12.45 17.16
C ILE A 178 0.31 12.51 16.58
N VAL A 179 1.09 11.44 16.75
CA VAL A 179 2.48 11.38 16.27
C VAL A 179 2.53 11.33 14.75
N ALA A 180 1.75 10.46 14.12
CA ALA A 180 1.70 10.34 12.66
C ALA A 180 1.19 11.65 12.03
N ASN A 181 0.16 12.25 12.62
CA ASN A 181 -0.38 13.55 12.20
C ASN A 181 0.69 14.64 12.23
N ALA A 182 1.46 14.76 13.33
CA ALA A 182 2.53 15.77 13.44
C ALA A 182 3.62 15.58 12.37
N ILE A 183 4.05 14.34 12.10
CA ILE A 183 5.04 14.03 11.05
C ILE A 183 4.51 14.42 9.67
N VAL A 184 3.26 14.07 9.38
CA VAL A 184 2.64 14.35 8.09
C VAL A 184 2.38 15.84 7.90
N HIS A 185 1.96 16.57 8.93
CA HIS A 185 1.85 18.04 8.85
C HIS A 185 3.19 18.70 8.52
N LEU A 186 4.28 18.22 9.13
CA LEU A 186 5.62 18.72 8.84
C LEU A 186 6.03 18.43 7.39
N ALA A 187 5.75 17.22 6.89
CA ALA A 187 6.00 16.84 5.50
C ALA A 187 5.14 17.64 4.52
N PHE A 188 3.86 17.84 4.85
CA PHE A 188 2.90 18.56 4.02
C PHE A 188 3.28 20.03 3.82
N ALA A 189 3.80 20.68 4.85
CA ALA A 189 4.31 22.06 4.74
C ALA A 189 5.46 22.21 3.71
N SER A 190 6.06 21.12 3.28
CA SER A 190 7.18 21.08 2.33
C SER A 190 6.87 20.21 1.11
N VAL A 191 5.62 19.85 0.88
CA VAL A 191 5.22 18.83 -0.11
C VAL A 191 5.62 19.19 -1.54
N THR A 192 5.67 20.50 -1.88
CA THR A 192 6.08 21.00 -3.19
C THR A 192 7.57 20.80 -3.50
N CYS A 193 8.42 20.59 -2.49
CA CYS A 193 9.86 20.32 -2.65
C CYS A 193 10.28 18.98 -2.06
N LEU A 194 9.31 18.14 -1.72
CA LEU A 194 9.53 16.84 -1.08
C LEU A 194 9.55 15.72 -2.13
N THR A 195 10.56 14.84 -2.03
CA THR A 195 10.58 13.57 -2.76
C THR A 195 10.64 12.44 -1.74
N VAL A 196 9.67 11.54 -1.80
CA VAL A 196 9.54 10.42 -0.86
C VAL A 196 9.37 9.12 -1.62
N ASP A 197 10.08 8.11 -1.17
CA ASP A 197 9.85 6.72 -1.53
C ASP A 197 9.03 6.05 -0.42
N LEU A 198 7.97 5.37 -0.80
CA LEU A 198 7.18 4.51 0.08
C LEU A 198 7.25 3.07 -0.40
N ALA A 199 7.31 2.13 0.55
CA ALA A 199 7.11 0.72 0.29
C ALA A 199 6.13 0.16 1.32
N PHE A 200 5.12 -0.55 0.82
CA PHE A 200 4.19 -1.31 1.65
C PHE A 200 4.65 -2.75 1.75
N VAL A 201 4.62 -3.28 2.96
CA VAL A 201 5.18 -4.60 3.29
C VAL A 201 4.23 -5.30 4.24
N LEU A 202 4.12 -6.61 4.13
CA LEU A 202 3.53 -7.43 5.19
C LEU A 202 4.64 -7.90 6.11
N GLU A 203 4.54 -7.54 7.39
CA GLU A 203 5.54 -7.90 8.39
C GLU A 203 5.51 -9.39 8.70
N GLY A 204 6.61 -10.08 8.44
CA GLY A 204 6.82 -11.45 8.86
C GLY A 204 7.16 -11.51 10.36
N GLN A 205 6.39 -12.28 11.12
CA GLN A 205 6.52 -12.42 12.57
C GLN A 205 6.88 -13.84 13.01
N SER A 206 6.93 -14.77 12.08
CA SER A 206 7.41 -16.14 12.31
C SER A 206 8.43 -16.54 11.24
N PRO A 207 9.25 -17.58 11.46
CA PRO A 207 10.20 -18.06 10.46
C PRO A 207 9.55 -18.44 9.13
N GLU A 208 8.33 -18.97 9.16
CA GLU A 208 7.58 -19.42 8.00
C GLU A 208 7.06 -18.25 7.13
N GLU A 209 6.98 -17.05 7.72
CA GLU A 209 6.53 -15.81 7.03
C GLU A 209 7.72 -15.02 6.43
N LEU A 210 8.96 -15.52 6.59
CA LEU A 210 10.18 -14.86 6.13
C LEU A 210 10.78 -15.55 4.88
N PRO A 211 11.49 -14.81 4.03
CA PRO A 211 11.78 -13.37 4.10
C PRO A 211 10.55 -12.52 3.80
N GLU A 212 10.52 -11.29 4.37
CA GLU A 212 9.49 -10.33 3.99
C GLU A 212 9.56 -9.97 2.51
N ARG A 213 8.41 -9.73 1.90
CA ARG A 213 8.27 -9.26 0.52
C ARG A 213 7.63 -7.87 0.50
N ILE A 214 8.08 -7.05 -0.40
CA ILE A 214 7.46 -5.76 -0.68
C ILE A 214 6.17 -6.01 -1.46
N LEU A 215 5.05 -5.48 -0.98
CA LEU A 215 3.78 -5.51 -1.69
C LEU A 215 3.83 -4.58 -2.90
N GLY A 216 4.09 -3.31 -2.66
CA GLY A 216 4.15 -2.29 -3.69
C GLY A 216 5.06 -1.14 -3.27
N THR A 217 5.61 -0.45 -4.25
CA THR A 217 6.43 0.74 -4.04
C THR A 217 5.91 1.89 -4.87
N ILE A 218 6.16 3.11 -4.39
CA ILE A 218 5.88 4.34 -5.13
C ILE A 218 6.91 5.40 -4.76
N ARG A 219 7.28 6.21 -5.73
CA ARG A 219 7.96 7.50 -5.52
C ARG A 219 7.02 8.61 -5.93
N PHE A 220 6.83 9.57 -5.07
CA PHE A 220 6.19 10.82 -5.43
C PHE A 220 7.09 12.02 -5.12
N ALA A 221 6.93 13.06 -5.90
CA ALA A 221 7.75 14.27 -5.78
C ALA A 221 6.92 15.50 -6.13
N ASN A 222 7.19 16.61 -5.43
CA ASN A 222 6.69 17.92 -5.77
C ASN A 222 5.17 17.96 -5.99
N LEU A 223 4.41 17.39 -5.04
CA LEU A 223 2.96 17.43 -5.09
C LEU A 223 2.48 18.87 -4.91
N ASP A 224 1.45 19.24 -5.67
CA ASP A 224 0.77 20.53 -5.52
C ASP A 224 -0.43 20.34 -4.57
N PRO A 225 -0.44 21.02 -3.41
CA PRO A 225 -1.44 20.81 -2.35
C PRO A 225 -2.81 21.38 -2.70
#